data_b4ceba43d8fe8866429bc3720a8e34dc
#
_entry.id   b4ceba43d8fe8866429bc3720a8e34dc
#
_cell.length_a   1.000
_cell.length_b   1.000
_cell.length_c   1.000
_cell.angle_alpha   90.00
_cell.angle_beta   90.00
_cell.angle_gamma   90.00
#
_symmetry.space_group_name_H-M   'P 1'
#
loop_
_entity.id
_entity.type
_entity.pdbx_description
1 polymer ?
#
loop_
_entity_poly.entity_id
_entity_poly.type
_entity_poly.pdbx_seq_one_letter_code
_entity_poly.pdbx_strand_id
1 'polypeptide(L)'
;MRALVSLLLTILVVPAAGALDGRRLRARDGVLVDAHGREVTLRGVNARVAGVFDVTFSDGRQPLEPIPRFDEGDVARMEAFGFDLLRLPISWSALEPTPGAYDRAYLERIAAVVRACRAHDIVVLIDFHQDAFSKEIGQDGAPRWVLDRLLGPGSYPYVGGPLTDLDARRAAPWTLEAFRQFFRNADDVQDAFAAAAAVVARRFARERGVVGFEIMNEPLVLLPDGRTKLLEFHVRIAQAIRRVDRRHLIAFEPDVVRNATNRGPIADAPFPVPGAVYAPHIYTDVFDGGNYASGDPAELAPSMERAAAEAAAWGTPLLVGEYGIDPNAPNANAWIAAELDLQDRLRAHSTFWLWEEISSGHWGLFDGESDAGGERVGRTTALSRVYARAVPGRVVEHAFDATANTLRLRYDARGHGPVELFVPPRRYPGGFVLRCDGTPVTRPKSTALGKVTFRCGRGRGERLVELAPAS
;
A
#
# COMPACT_ATOMS: atom_id res chain seq x y z
N MET A 1 23.66 -38.36 35.97
CA MET A 1 23.44 -37.71 34.64
C MET A 1 21.95 -37.78 34.34
N ARG A 2 21.21 -36.68 34.57
CA ARG A 2 19.80 -36.56 34.19
C ARG A 2 19.73 -35.67 32.97
N ALA A 3 19.32 -36.23 31.84
CA ALA A 3 19.11 -35.50 30.61
C ALA A 3 17.84 -34.66 30.69
N LEU A 4 17.95 -33.34 30.65
CA LEU A 4 16.82 -32.43 30.43
C LEU A 4 16.43 -32.49 28.90
N VAL A 5 15.25 -33.04 28.65
CA VAL A 5 14.60 -32.94 27.36
C VAL A 5 13.84 -31.62 27.31
N SER A 6 14.38 -30.64 26.60
CA SER A 6 13.66 -29.38 26.31
C SER A 6 12.58 -29.65 25.27
N LEU A 7 11.34 -29.62 25.66
CA LEU A 7 10.18 -29.67 24.78
C LEU A 7 10.01 -28.28 24.15
N LEU A 8 10.42 -28.12 22.89
CA LEU A 8 10.09 -26.96 22.09
C LEU A 8 8.59 -27.06 21.72
N LEU A 9 7.77 -26.29 22.42
CA LEU A 9 6.37 -26.07 22.08
C LEU A 9 6.31 -25.19 20.82
N THR A 10 6.16 -25.81 19.66
CA THR A 10 5.82 -25.07 18.43
C THR A 10 4.35 -24.66 18.55
N ILE A 11 4.09 -23.42 18.92
CA ILE A 11 2.74 -22.85 18.89
C ILE A 11 2.33 -22.77 17.41
N LEU A 12 1.52 -23.72 16.97
CA LEU A 12 0.79 -23.62 15.72
C LEU A 12 -0.27 -22.53 15.90
N VAL A 13 0.04 -21.32 15.43
CA VAL A 13 -0.96 -20.25 15.29
C VAL A 13 -1.93 -20.69 14.20
N VAL A 14 -3.06 -21.26 14.61
CA VAL A 14 -4.19 -21.54 13.71
C VAL A 14 -4.83 -20.18 13.39
N PRO A 15 -4.83 -19.72 12.11
CA PRO A 15 -5.47 -18.46 11.78
C PRO A 15 -6.96 -18.51 12.17
N ALA A 16 -7.44 -17.45 12.80
CA ALA A 16 -8.84 -17.31 13.16
C ALA A 16 -9.75 -17.55 11.95
N ALA A 17 -10.84 -18.28 12.12
CA ALA A 17 -11.80 -18.52 11.06
C ALA A 17 -12.38 -17.17 10.58
N GLY A 18 -11.99 -16.73 9.39
CA GLY A 18 -12.39 -15.45 8.80
C GLY A 18 -11.24 -14.48 8.48
N ALA A 19 -9.98 -14.86 8.72
CA ALA A 19 -8.82 -14.03 8.38
C ALA A 19 -8.75 -13.75 6.86
N LEU A 20 -8.28 -12.57 6.51
CA LEU A 20 -8.04 -12.18 5.11
C LEU A 20 -7.06 -13.16 4.45
N ASP A 21 -7.41 -13.62 3.26
CA ASP A 21 -6.57 -14.46 2.41
C ASP A 21 -6.27 -13.68 1.13
N GLY A 22 -5.14 -12.97 1.13
CA GLY A 22 -4.74 -12.12 0.00
C GLY A 22 -4.74 -12.87 -1.33
N ARG A 23 -4.33 -14.14 -1.33
CA ARG A 23 -4.33 -14.99 -2.51
C ARG A 23 -5.73 -15.28 -3.07
N ARG A 24 -6.78 -15.05 -2.28
CA ARG A 24 -8.19 -15.27 -2.67
C ARG A 24 -8.94 -13.99 -2.98
N LEU A 25 -8.34 -12.83 -2.77
CA LEU A 25 -8.91 -11.59 -3.24
C LEU A 25 -8.89 -11.55 -4.79
N ARG A 26 -9.94 -10.97 -5.36
CA ARG A 26 -10.11 -10.85 -6.82
C ARG A 26 -10.59 -9.46 -7.16
N ALA A 27 -9.99 -8.86 -8.17
CA ALA A 27 -10.52 -7.68 -8.84
C ALA A 27 -11.70 -8.12 -9.73
N ARG A 28 -12.88 -7.58 -9.47
CA ARG A 28 -14.10 -7.85 -10.22
C ARG A 28 -14.98 -6.63 -10.28
N ASP A 29 -15.34 -6.20 -11.48
CA ASP A 29 -16.26 -5.07 -11.70
C ASP A 29 -15.84 -3.80 -10.92
N GLY A 30 -14.54 -3.48 -10.93
CA GLY A 30 -13.96 -2.31 -10.27
C GLY A 30 -13.89 -2.37 -8.75
N VAL A 31 -14.04 -3.54 -8.12
CA VAL A 31 -13.85 -3.72 -6.66
C VAL A 31 -13.06 -4.97 -6.35
N LEU A 32 -12.58 -5.07 -5.11
CA LEU A 32 -12.04 -6.31 -4.57
C LEU A 32 -13.15 -7.14 -3.97
N VAL A 33 -13.12 -8.44 -4.24
CA VAL A 33 -14.02 -9.42 -3.63
C VAL A 33 -13.23 -10.56 -3.01
N ASP A 34 -13.71 -11.06 -1.86
CA ASP A 34 -13.11 -12.21 -1.19
C ASP A 34 -13.62 -13.54 -1.76
N ALA A 35 -13.16 -14.65 -1.16
CA ALA A 35 -13.56 -16.01 -1.55
C ALA A 35 -15.06 -16.29 -1.34
N HIS A 36 -15.76 -15.49 -0.55
CA HIS A 36 -17.19 -15.60 -0.28
C HIS A 36 -18.03 -14.66 -1.15
N GLY A 37 -17.38 -13.91 -2.05
CA GLY A 37 -18.04 -12.91 -2.91
C GLY A 37 -18.46 -11.64 -2.18
N ARG A 38 -17.88 -11.36 -1.01
CA ARG A 38 -18.08 -10.09 -0.30
C ARG A 38 -17.19 -9.02 -0.91
N GLU A 39 -17.72 -7.80 -1.10
CA GLU A 39 -16.88 -6.64 -1.41
C GLU A 39 -16.00 -6.32 -0.20
N VAL A 40 -14.70 -6.11 -0.44
CA VAL A 40 -13.67 -5.87 0.57
C VAL A 40 -13.09 -4.48 0.36
N THR A 41 -12.89 -3.74 1.45
CA THR A 41 -12.10 -2.51 1.47
C THR A 41 -10.84 -2.75 2.29
N LEU A 42 -9.69 -2.37 1.76
CA LEU A 42 -8.39 -2.46 2.44
C LEU A 42 -7.94 -1.06 2.84
N ARG A 43 -7.47 -0.93 4.08
CA ARG A 43 -6.87 0.28 4.67
C ARG A 43 -5.52 -0.06 5.27
N GLY A 44 -4.51 0.72 4.96
CA GLY A 44 -3.17 0.36 5.42
C GLY A 44 -2.17 1.49 5.46
N VAL A 45 -0.94 1.07 5.55
CA VAL A 45 0.23 1.96 5.58
C VAL A 45 1.34 1.42 4.70
N ASN A 46 2.25 2.30 4.31
CA ASN A 46 3.56 1.95 3.79
C ASN A 46 4.53 1.78 4.96
N ALA A 47 5.45 0.83 4.91
CA ALA A 47 6.54 0.76 5.87
C ALA A 47 7.85 0.38 5.18
N ARG A 48 8.86 1.23 5.33
CA ARG A 48 10.24 0.92 4.98
C ARG A 48 10.84 0.08 6.11
N VAL A 49 11.33 -1.12 5.78
CA VAL A 49 11.74 -2.12 6.76
C VAL A 49 13.25 -2.34 6.68
N ALA A 50 13.95 -2.20 7.80
CA ALA A 50 15.39 -2.44 7.87
C ALA A 50 15.76 -3.84 7.32
N GLY A 51 16.75 -3.88 6.43
CA GLY A 51 17.19 -5.10 5.73
C GLY A 51 16.28 -5.56 4.58
N VAL A 52 15.16 -4.86 4.31
CA VAL A 52 14.31 -5.04 3.13
C VAL A 52 14.41 -3.81 2.21
N PHE A 53 14.27 -2.61 2.75
CA PHE A 53 14.54 -1.39 2.00
C PHE A 53 16.05 -1.14 1.95
N ASP A 54 16.64 -1.16 0.74
CA ASP A 54 18.10 -1.19 0.56
C ASP A 54 18.68 0.18 0.21
N VAL A 55 19.24 0.82 1.21
CA VAL A 55 19.94 2.12 1.12
C VAL A 55 21.40 2.03 1.59
N THR A 56 21.94 0.80 1.64
CA THR A 56 23.27 0.52 2.14
C THR A 56 24.26 0.14 1.02
N PHE A 57 25.55 0.30 1.29
CA PHE A 57 26.62 0.03 0.34
C PHE A 57 27.64 -0.97 0.92
N SER A 58 28.21 -1.82 0.07
CA SER A 58 29.24 -2.79 0.45
C SER A 58 30.67 -2.27 0.24
N ASP A 59 30.82 -1.06 -0.31
CA ASP A 59 32.11 -0.44 -0.67
C ASP A 59 32.64 0.57 0.35
N GLY A 60 32.00 0.68 1.52
CA GLY A 60 32.41 1.55 2.61
C GLY A 60 31.80 2.95 2.59
N ARG A 61 30.95 3.26 1.60
CA ARG A 61 30.13 4.48 1.63
C ARG A 61 29.16 4.44 2.81
N GLN A 62 28.84 5.62 3.36
CA GLN A 62 27.82 5.73 4.39
C GLN A 62 26.43 5.39 3.81
N PRO A 63 25.57 4.69 4.57
CA PRO A 63 24.17 4.49 4.20
C PRO A 63 23.50 5.83 3.89
N LEU A 64 22.55 5.84 2.95
CA LEU A 64 21.86 7.07 2.55
C LEU A 64 21.02 7.64 3.68
N GLU A 65 20.35 6.77 4.41
CA GLU A 65 19.51 7.13 5.55
C GLU A 65 19.37 5.94 6.52
N PRO A 66 19.02 6.19 7.78
CA PRO A 66 18.64 5.13 8.70
C PRO A 66 17.23 4.63 8.35
N ILE A 67 17.05 3.31 8.32
CA ILE A 67 15.75 2.67 8.15
C ILE A 67 15.29 2.12 9.50
N PRO A 68 14.03 2.40 9.92
CA PRO A 68 13.50 1.92 11.17
C PRO A 68 13.53 0.39 11.27
N ARG A 69 13.68 -0.10 12.50
CA ARG A 69 13.40 -1.52 12.79
C ARG A 69 11.90 -1.75 12.57
N PHE A 70 11.56 -2.96 12.27
CA PHE A 70 10.17 -3.38 12.10
C PHE A 70 9.99 -4.75 12.73
N ASP A 71 9.13 -4.84 13.71
CA ASP A 71 8.93 -6.07 14.47
C ASP A 71 7.44 -6.40 14.67
N GLU A 72 7.16 -7.43 15.47
CA GLU A 72 5.80 -7.87 15.76
C GLU A 72 5.00 -6.81 16.56
N GLY A 73 5.68 -5.96 17.34
CA GLY A 73 5.07 -4.84 18.05
C GLY A 73 4.48 -3.80 17.11
N ASP A 74 5.16 -3.52 15.98
CA ASP A 74 4.65 -2.64 14.93
C ASP A 74 3.40 -3.22 14.29
N VAL A 75 3.46 -4.49 13.92
CA VAL A 75 2.32 -5.18 13.28
C VAL A 75 1.12 -5.23 14.23
N ALA A 76 1.32 -5.48 15.52
CA ALA A 76 0.26 -5.46 16.51
C ALA A 76 -0.37 -4.07 16.67
N ARG A 77 0.44 -3.00 16.62
CA ARG A 77 -0.08 -1.62 16.63
C ARG A 77 -0.83 -1.28 15.34
N MET A 78 -0.35 -1.75 14.18
CA MET A 78 -1.07 -1.61 12.91
C MET A 78 -2.46 -2.25 12.98
N GLU A 79 -2.57 -3.48 13.51
CA GLU A 79 -3.86 -4.14 13.72
C GLU A 79 -4.77 -3.33 14.66
N ALA A 80 -4.22 -2.81 15.77
CA ALA A 80 -4.97 -2.00 16.73
C ALA A 80 -5.48 -0.67 16.14
N PHE A 81 -4.78 -0.11 15.16
CA PHE A 81 -5.25 1.06 14.40
C PHE A 81 -6.26 0.70 13.30
N GLY A 82 -6.43 -0.60 13.01
CA GLY A 82 -7.36 -1.10 12.02
C GLY A 82 -6.80 -1.21 10.62
N PHE A 83 -5.48 -1.21 10.48
CA PHE A 83 -4.85 -1.48 9.19
C PHE A 83 -4.92 -2.99 8.89
N ASP A 84 -5.27 -3.31 7.66
CA ASP A 84 -5.34 -4.67 7.13
C ASP A 84 -4.51 -4.84 5.85
N LEU A 85 -3.78 -3.80 5.45
CA LEU A 85 -2.88 -3.79 4.32
C LEU A 85 -1.54 -3.14 4.69
N LEU A 86 -0.44 -3.83 4.41
CA LEU A 86 0.90 -3.26 4.38
C LEU A 86 1.37 -3.18 2.94
N ARG A 87 1.66 -1.97 2.42
CA ARG A 87 2.47 -1.81 1.21
C ARG A 87 3.92 -1.85 1.63
N LEU A 88 4.64 -2.87 1.15
CA LEU A 88 6.01 -3.19 1.54
C LEU A 88 6.98 -2.86 0.40
N PRO A 89 7.67 -1.72 0.45
CA PRO A 89 8.76 -1.40 -0.47
C PRO A 89 9.88 -2.42 -0.42
N ILE A 90 10.22 -3.02 -1.57
CA ILE A 90 11.37 -3.90 -1.76
C ILE A 90 12.30 -3.33 -2.82
N SER A 91 13.60 -3.60 -2.71
CA SER A 91 14.61 -3.04 -3.60
C SER A 91 15.17 -4.09 -4.56
N TRP A 92 15.20 -3.77 -5.86
CA TRP A 92 15.82 -4.64 -6.86
C TRP A 92 17.32 -4.82 -6.60
N SER A 93 17.99 -3.77 -6.12
CA SER A 93 19.43 -3.81 -5.77
C SER A 93 19.76 -4.87 -4.73
N ALA A 94 18.92 -5.06 -3.72
CA ALA A 94 19.11 -6.09 -2.70
C ALA A 94 18.72 -7.48 -3.18
N LEU A 95 17.74 -7.56 -4.08
CA LEU A 95 17.28 -8.83 -4.64
C LEU A 95 18.29 -9.43 -5.61
N GLU A 96 18.89 -8.60 -6.48
CA GLU A 96 19.77 -9.02 -7.57
C GLU A 96 21.05 -8.16 -7.61
N PRO A 97 21.93 -8.28 -6.60
CA PRO A 97 23.16 -7.48 -6.53
C PRO A 97 24.15 -7.76 -7.68
N THR A 98 24.03 -8.92 -8.29
CA THR A 98 24.81 -9.36 -9.47
C THR A 98 23.87 -9.94 -10.51
N PRO A 99 24.06 -9.68 -11.81
CA PRO A 99 23.15 -10.15 -12.86
C PRO A 99 22.84 -11.65 -12.76
N GLY A 100 21.56 -11.99 -12.66
CA GLY A 100 21.06 -13.37 -12.56
C GLY A 100 21.29 -14.05 -11.21
N ALA A 101 21.92 -13.40 -10.24
CA ALA A 101 22.19 -13.95 -8.90
C ALA A 101 21.22 -13.33 -7.87
N TYR A 102 20.15 -14.06 -7.56
CA TYR A 102 19.13 -13.60 -6.63
C TYR A 102 19.42 -14.00 -5.19
N ASP A 103 19.38 -13.02 -4.28
CA ASP A 103 19.64 -13.23 -2.84
C ASP A 103 18.45 -13.93 -2.17
N ARG A 104 18.67 -15.19 -1.80
CA ARG A 104 17.66 -16.00 -1.08
C ARG A 104 17.43 -15.50 0.34
N ALA A 105 18.45 -14.98 1.01
CA ALA A 105 18.32 -14.45 2.36
C ALA A 105 17.46 -13.18 2.36
N TYR A 106 17.58 -12.36 1.32
CA TYR A 106 16.71 -11.21 1.10
C TYR A 106 15.23 -11.63 0.96
N LEU A 107 14.95 -12.63 0.12
CA LEU A 107 13.58 -13.18 -0.03
C LEU A 107 13.03 -13.74 1.29
N GLU A 108 13.88 -14.34 2.14
CA GLU A 108 13.44 -14.82 3.46
C GLU A 108 13.17 -13.68 4.45
N ARG A 109 13.87 -12.54 4.36
CA ARG A 109 13.55 -11.33 5.15
C ARG A 109 12.17 -10.79 4.77
N ILE A 110 11.87 -10.67 3.49
CA ILE A 110 10.52 -10.30 3.01
C ILE A 110 9.48 -11.30 3.54
N ALA A 111 9.76 -12.59 3.46
CA ALA A 111 8.85 -13.63 3.94
C ALA A 111 8.61 -13.57 5.47
N ALA A 112 9.60 -13.12 6.25
CA ALA A 112 9.43 -12.91 7.68
C ALA A 112 8.42 -11.79 7.97
N VAL A 113 8.51 -10.65 7.28
CA VAL A 113 7.53 -9.55 7.37
C VAL A 113 6.13 -10.04 6.99
N VAL A 114 6.00 -10.76 5.86
CA VAL A 114 4.71 -11.30 5.42
C VAL A 114 4.11 -12.26 6.46
N ARG A 115 4.92 -13.09 7.13
CA ARG A 115 4.43 -13.99 8.19
C ARG A 115 3.95 -13.22 9.42
N ALA A 116 4.70 -12.20 9.85
CA ALA A 116 4.30 -11.34 10.97
C ALA A 116 2.97 -10.64 10.69
N CYS A 117 2.84 -9.99 9.54
CA CYS A 117 1.59 -9.32 9.11
C CYS A 117 0.41 -10.30 9.07
N ARG A 118 0.60 -11.48 8.51
CA ARG A 118 -0.46 -12.48 8.42
C ARG A 118 -0.94 -12.99 9.77
N ALA A 119 -0.08 -13.05 10.79
CA ALA A 119 -0.47 -13.42 12.16
C ALA A 119 -1.48 -12.42 12.76
N HIS A 120 -1.49 -11.18 12.27
CA HIS A 120 -2.35 -10.07 12.68
C HIS A 120 -3.45 -9.72 11.66
N ASP A 121 -3.81 -10.64 10.76
CA ASP A 121 -4.85 -10.42 9.74
C ASP A 121 -4.56 -9.24 8.79
N ILE A 122 -3.29 -8.94 8.56
CA ILE A 122 -2.80 -7.93 7.63
C ILE A 122 -2.24 -8.63 6.39
N VAL A 123 -2.68 -8.22 5.20
CA VAL A 123 -2.12 -8.69 3.93
C VAL A 123 -1.07 -7.72 3.42
N VAL A 124 -0.12 -8.23 2.63
CA VAL A 124 1.02 -7.44 2.13
C VAL A 124 0.94 -7.27 0.62
N LEU A 125 1.01 -6.03 0.15
CA LEU A 125 1.31 -5.69 -1.23
C LEU A 125 2.83 -5.51 -1.35
N ILE A 126 3.50 -6.34 -2.13
CA ILE A 126 4.94 -6.26 -2.37
C ILE A 126 5.17 -5.26 -3.50
N ASP A 127 5.85 -4.16 -3.21
CA ASP A 127 6.11 -3.07 -4.13
C ASP A 127 7.58 -3.05 -4.55
N PHE A 128 7.86 -3.08 -5.87
CA PHE A 128 9.20 -2.83 -6.40
C PHE A 128 9.50 -1.34 -6.36
N HIS A 129 10.10 -0.92 -5.26
CA HIS A 129 10.31 0.50 -4.96
C HIS A 129 11.56 1.06 -5.61
N GLN A 130 11.46 2.31 -5.99
CA GLN A 130 12.54 3.19 -6.41
C GLN A 130 12.10 4.66 -6.22
N ASP A 131 13.04 5.53 -5.86
CA ASP A 131 12.78 6.95 -5.73
C ASP A 131 13.61 7.83 -6.65
N ALA A 132 14.81 7.42 -7.01
CA ALA A 132 15.65 8.09 -7.99
C ALA A 132 16.38 7.07 -8.86
N PHE A 133 15.66 6.05 -9.30
CA PHE A 133 16.10 4.94 -10.13
C PHE A 133 17.02 3.94 -9.42
N SER A 134 18.01 4.39 -8.63
CA SER A 134 18.99 3.53 -7.97
C SER A 134 19.62 4.21 -6.77
N LYS A 135 19.94 3.45 -5.73
CA LYS A 135 20.68 3.95 -4.57
C LYS A 135 22.07 4.51 -4.92
N GLU A 136 22.64 4.08 -6.03
CA GLU A 136 23.96 4.55 -6.47
C GLU A 136 23.98 6.04 -6.84
N ILE A 137 22.81 6.56 -7.26
CA ILE A 137 22.61 7.94 -7.73
C ILE A 137 21.49 8.68 -7.02
N GLY A 138 20.67 7.96 -6.24
CA GLY A 138 19.49 8.51 -5.59
C GLY A 138 19.26 7.94 -4.20
N GLN A 139 18.19 7.17 -4.02
CA GLN A 139 17.79 6.64 -2.73
C GLN A 139 17.72 5.11 -2.70
N ASP A 140 17.03 4.47 -3.64
CA ASP A 140 16.87 3.01 -3.73
C ASP A 140 16.53 2.60 -5.18
N GLY A 141 16.23 1.34 -5.42
CA GLY A 141 15.77 0.84 -6.72
C GLY A 141 16.74 -0.13 -7.39
N ALA A 142 17.19 0.22 -8.61
CA ALA A 142 17.98 -0.66 -9.46
C ALA A 142 19.40 -0.92 -8.91
N PRO A 143 19.96 -2.12 -9.14
CA PRO A 143 21.34 -2.41 -8.77
C PRO A 143 22.35 -1.68 -9.67
N ARG A 144 23.57 -1.51 -9.18
CA ARG A 144 24.65 -0.80 -9.85
C ARG A 144 24.88 -1.31 -11.28
N TRP A 145 24.88 -2.62 -11.49
CA TRP A 145 25.15 -3.20 -12.82
C TRP A 145 24.11 -2.78 -13.88
N VAL A 146 22.88 -2.40 -13.46
CA VAL A 146 21.86 -1.82 -14.35
C VAL A 146 22.29 -0.44 -14.81
N LEU A 147 22.75 0.42 -13.89
CA LEU A 147 23.27 1.73 -14.25
C LEU A 147 24.49 1.64 -15.17
N ASP A 148 25.40 0.72 -14.87
CA ASP A 148 26.59 0.49 -15.71
C ASP A 148 26.21 0.07 -17.14
N ARG A 149 25.14 -0.69 -17.32
CA ARG A 149 24.60 -1.01 -18.66
C ARG A 149 23.93 0.19 -19.35
N LEU A 150 23.13 0.95 -18.62
CA LEU A 150 22.33 2.04 -19.22
C LEU A 150 23.14 3.30 -19.50
N LEU A 151 24.11 3.62 -18.64
CA LEU A 151 24.86 4.87 -18.67
C LEU A 151 26.35 4.67 -19.00
N GLY A 152 26.87 3.49 -18.79
CA GLY A 152 28.30 3.19 -18.84
C GLY A 152 29.00 3.34 -17.47
N PRO A 153 29.94 2.44 -17.14
CA PRO A 153 30.67 2.51 -15.87
C PRO A 153 31.42 3.83 -15.71
N GLY A 154 31.27 4.48 -14.55
CA GLY A 154 31.97 5.74 -14.23
C GLY A 154 31.41 7.00 -14.91
N SER A 155 30.28 6.90 -15.63
CA SER A 155 29.64 8.04 -16.28
C SER A 155 28.67 8.81 -15.37
N TYR A 156 28.47 8.37 -14.14
CA TYR A 156 27.60 8.97 -13.14
C TYR A 156 28.31 9.04 -11.78
N PRO A 157 27.94 9.99 -10.89
CA PRO A 157 28.55 10.06 -9.57
C PRO A 157 28.01 8.94 -8.67
N TYR A 158 28.90 8.35 -7.87
CA TYR A 158 28.52 7.46 -6.78
C TYR A 158 28.17 8.30 -5.56
N VAL A 159 26.90 8.27 -5.16
CA VAL A 159 26.45 8.99 -3.98
C VAL A 159 26.60 8.14 -2.72
N GLY A 160 26.60 8.79 -1.57
CA GLY A 160 26.52 8.19 -0.24
C GLY A 160 25.72 9.10 0.67
N GLY A 161 25.46 8.63 1.90
CA GLY A 161 24.68 9.40 2.87
C GLY A 161 25.47 10.49 3.60
N PRO A 162 24.77 11.30 4.42
CA PRO A 162 23.32 11.24 4.56
C PRO A 162 22.57 11.81 3.36
N LEU A 163 21.35 11.31 3.11
CA LEU A 163 20.49 11.81 2.07
C LEU A 163 19.90 13.16 2.49
N THR A 164 20.26 14.25 1.80
CA THR A 164 19.83 15.61 2.13
C THR A 164 19.18 16.34 0.96
N ASP A 165 19.18 15.74 -0.23
CA ASP A 165 18.89 16.39 -1.50
C ASP A 165 18.18 15.46 -2.49
N LEU A 166 17.20 14.66 -2.03
CA LEU A 166 16.51 13.67 -2.84
C LEU A 166 15.87 14.27 -4.11
N ASP A 167 15.24 15.44 -4.00
CA ASP A 167 14.61 16.09 -5.15
C ASP A 167 15.63 16.50 -6.21
N ALA A 168 16.80 16.98 -5.78
CA ALA A 168 17.89 17.28 -6.71
C ALA A 168 18.43 16.00 -7.39
N ARG A 169 18.49 14.87 -6.66
CA ARG A 169 18.92 13.58 -7.20
C ARG A 169 17.90 13.03 -8.19
N ARG A 170 16.59 13.15 -7.90
CA ARG A 170 15.50 12.78 -8.81
C ARG A 170 15.56 13.55 -10.12
N ALA A 171 15.90 14.84 -10.07
CA ALA A 171 16.01 15.73 -11.23
C ALA A 171 17.39 15.70 -11.91
N ALA A 172 18.36 14.94 -11.41
CA ALA A 172 19.72 14.90 -11.94
C ALA A 172 19.78 14.33 -13.35
N PRO A 173 20.64 14.86 -14.24
CA PRO A 173 20.70 14.41 -15.65
C PRO A 173 20.92 12.91 -15.81
N TRP A 174 21.73 12.28 -14.97
CA TRP A 174 21.99 10.84 -15.01
C TRP A 174 20.78 10.03 -14.55
N THR A 175 19.98 10.51 -13.59
CA THR A 175 18.75 9.86 -13.17
C THR A 175 17.71 9.89 -14.29
N LEU A 176 17.51 11.07 -14.88
CA LEU A 176 16.59 11.25 -16.01
C LEU A 176 17.00 10.40 -17.22
N GLU A 177 18.30 10.30 -17.49
CA GLU A 177 18.82 9.47 -18.59
C GLU A 177 18.66 7.98 -18.28
N ALA A 178 18.89 7.54 -17.05
CA ALA A 178 18.68 6.15 -16.66
C ALA A 178 17.22 5.72 -16.88
N PHE A 179 16.24 6.53 -16.46
CA PHE A 179 14.82 6.28 -16.76
C PHE A 179 14.53 6.23 -18.26
N ARG A 180 15.09 7.19 -19.03
CA ARG A 180 14.89 7.23 -20.48
C ARG A 180 15.42 5.98 -21.19
N GLN A 181 16.61 5.52 -20.83
CA GLN A 181 17.20 4.30 -21.39
C GLN A 181 16.44 3.05 -20.91
N PHE A 182 16.03 3.00 -19.66
CA PHE A 182 15.21 1.91 -19.12
C PHE A 182 13.90 1.76 -19.90
N PHE A 183 13.15 2.85 -20.11
CA PHE A 183 11.88 2.78 -20.83
C PHE A 183 12.03 2.59 -22.36
N ARG A 184 13.24 2.77 -22.91
CA ARG A 184 13.61 2.31 -24.25
C ARG A 184 13.95 0.82 -24.32
N ASN A 185 14.04 0.17 -23.15
CA ASN A 185 14.55 -1.18 -23.00
C ASN A 185 15.99 -1.35 -23.53
N ALA A 186 16.84 -0.35 -23.31
CA ALA A 186 18.23 -0.43 -23.70
C ALA A 186 18.89 -1.64 -23.01
N ASP A 187 19.74 -2.37 -23.73
CA ASP A 187 20.44 -3.58 -23.27
C ASP A 187 19.52 -4.64 -22.62
N ASP A 188 18.24 -4.69 -23.04
CA ASP A 188 17.22 -5.62 -22.53
C ASP A 188 17.04 -5.60 -20.99
N VAL A 189 17.28 -4.42 -20.37
CA VAL A 189 17.23 -4.25 -18.91
C VAL A 189 15.84 -4.52 -18.33
N GLN A 190 14.77 -4.23 -19.10
CA GLN A 190 13.42 -4.58 -18.66
C GLN A 190 13.18 -6.11 -18.60
N ASP A 191 13.91 -6.91 -19.39
CA ASP A 191 13.81 -8.36 -19.34
C ASP A 191 14.49 -8.90 -18.07
N ALA A 192 15.57 -8.28 -17.63
CA ALA A 192 16.18 -8.58 -16.33
C ALA A 192 15.25 -8.21 -15.19
N PHE A 193 14.62 -7.03 -15.22
CA PHE A 193 13.60 -6.63 -14.23
C PHE A 193 12.40 -7.60 -14.22
N ALA A 194 11.93 -8.02 -15.39
CA ALA A 194 10.86 -9.01 -15.52
C ALA A 194 11.23 -10.38 -14.91
N ALA A 195 12.50 -10.79 -15.06
CA ALA A 195 13.01 -12.01 -14.44
C ALA A 195 13.07 -11.87 -12.91
N ALA A 196 13.53 -10.74 -12.39
CA ALA A 196 13.54 -10.42 -10.96
C ALA A 196 12.12 -10.43 -10.37
N ALA A 197 11.15 -9.79 -11.03
CA ALA A 197 9.75 -9.80 -10.64
C ALA A 197 9.16 -11.23 -10.63
N ALA A 198 9.48 -12.05 -11.62
CA ALA A 198 9.05 -13.44 -11.66
C ALA A 198 9.68 -14.29 -10.53
N VAL A 199 10.90 -14.00 -10.08
CA VAL A 199 11.54 -14.67 -8.93
C VAL A 199 10.78 -14.36 -7.65
N VAL A 200 10.47 -13.09 -7.38
CA VAL A 200 9.65 -12.68 -6.23
C VAL A 200 8.27 -13.35 -6.31
N ALA A 201 7.58 -13.20 -7.43
CA ALA A 201 6.25 -13.77 -7.60
C ALA A 201 6.23 -15.31 -7.41
N ARG A 202 7.24 -16.03 -7.88
CA ARG A 202 7.38 -17.48 -7.68
C ARG A 202 7.57 -17.83 -6.21
N ARG A 203 8.40 -17.06 -5.48
CA ARG A 203 8.63 -17.27 -4.04
C ARG A 203 7.33 -17.15 -3.26
N PHE A 204 6.47 -16.22 -3.61
CA PHE A 204 5.23 -15.91 -2.89
C PHE A 204 3.96 -16.47 -3.53
N ALA A 205 4.03 -17.21 -4.64
CA ALA A 205 2.86 -17.70 -5.40
C ALA A 205 1.83 -18.52 -4.58
N ARG A 206 2.24 -19.08 -3.44
CA ARG A 206 1.38 -19.85 -2.53
C ARG A 206 1.13 -19.13 -1.19
N GLU A 207 1.69 -17.93 -1.01
CA GLU A 207 1.61 -17.21 0.25
C GLU A 207 0.26 -16.50 0.39
N ARG A 208 -0.47 -16.81 1.46
CA ARG A 208 -1.79 -16.24 1.73
C ARG A 208 -1.71 -14.84 2.33
N GLY A 209 -0.59 -14.49 2.94
CA GLY A 209 -0.33 -13.17 3.48
C GLY A 209 -0.02 -12.13 2.41
N VAL A 210 0.26 -12.53 1.16
CA VAL A 210 0.48 -11.60 0.05
C VAL A 210 -0.85 -11.37 -0.68
N VAL A 211 -1.18 -10.10 -0.94
CA VAL A 211 -2.35 -9.70 -1.73
C VAL A 211 -2.00 -9.51 -3.20
N GLY A 212 -0.81 -9.02 -3.49
CA GLY A 212 -0.37 -8.70 -4.84
C GLY A 212 1.06 -8.25 -4.93
N PHE A 213 1.43 -7.90 -6.16
CA PHE A 213 2.71 -7.32 -6.52
C PHE A 213 2.44 -6.00 -7.23
N GLU A 214 3.11 -4.95 -6.81
CA GLU A 214 3.14 -3.68 -7.51
C GLU A 214 4.36 -3.64 -8.42
N ILE A 215 4.14 -3.21 -9.66
CA ILE A 215 5.13 -3.40 -10.72
C ILE A 215 6.35 -2.51 -10.50
N MET A 216 6.14 -1.24 -10.23
CA MET A 216 7.19 -0.27 -9.96
C MET A 216 6.59 0.97 -9.32
N ASN A 217 7.20 1.43 -8.22
CA ASN A 217 6.91 2.72 -7.59
C ASN A 217 7.24 3.87 -8.54
N GLU A 218 6.31 4.80 -8.72
CA GLU A 218 6.50 6.11 -9.37
C GLU A 218 7.35 6.09 -10.66
N PRO A 219 6.94 5.35 -11.69
CA PRO A 219 7.71 5.30 -12.93
C PRO A 219 7.77 6.68 -13.61
N LEU A 220 8.95 7.11 -14.04
CA LEU A 220 9.16 8.36 -14.75
C LEU A 220 9.50 8.11 -16.23
N VAL A 221 8.56 8.37 -17.14
CA VAL A 221 8.71 8.03 -18.56
C VAL A 221 8.92 9.27 -19.40
N LEU A 222 10.18 9.62 -19.64
CA LEU A 222 10.60 10.83 -20.37
C LEU A 222 10.76 10.57 -21.89
N LEU A 223 9.71 10.02 -22.51
CA LEU A 223 9.67 9.72 -23.94
C LEU A 223 8.44 10.35 -24.60
N PRO A 224 8.52 10.75 -25.89
CA PRO A 224 7.36 11.30 -26.61
C PRO A 224 6.15 10.35 -26.66
N ASP A 225 6.41 9.03 -26.71
CA ASP A 225 5.43 7.95 -26.68
C ASP A 225 5.30 7.31 -25.27
N GLY A 226 5.59 8.07 -24.22
CA GLY A 226 5.74 7.58 -22.84
C GLY A 226 4.55 6.77 -22.31
N ARG A 227 3.31 7.17 -22.64
CA ARG A 227 2.10 6.40 -22.26
C ARG A 227 2.11 4.98 -22.82
N THR A 228 2.47 4.85 -24.10
CA THR A 228 2.60 3.54 -24.75
C THR A 228 3.72 2.73 -24.13
N LYS A 229 4.88 3.34 -23.90
CA LYS A 229 6.05 2.67 -23.30
C LYS A 229 5.78 2.21 -21.88
N LEU A 230 5.08 3.01 -21.08
CA LEU A 230 4.68 2.63 -19.74
C LEU A 230 3.72 1.43 -19.77
N LEU A 231 2.73 1.44 -20.65
CA LEU A 231 1.82 0.31 -20.80
C LEU A 231 2.55 -0.96 -21.26
N GLU A 232 3.43 -0.86 -22.26
CA GLU A 232 4.26 -1.98 -22.74
C GLU A 232 5.09 -2.57 -21.61
N PHE A 233 5.72 -1.72 -20.79
CA PHE A 233 6.49 -2.12 -19.61
C PHE A 233 5.60 -2.85 -18.60
N HIS A 234 4.47 -2.26 -18.20
CA HIS A 234 3.55 -2.88 -17.24
C HIS A 234 3.05 -4.24 -17.73
N VAL A 235 2.70 -4.35 -19.00
CA VAL A 235 2.24 -5.61 -19.60
C VAL A 235 3.35 -6.66 -19.59
N ARG A 236 4.58 -6.27 -19.94
CA ARG A 236 5.76 -7.17 -19.92
C ARG A 236 5.98 -7.76 -18.52
N ILE A 237 6.01 -6.92 -17.47
CA ILE A 237 6.24 -7.36 -16.11
C ILE A 237 5.07 -8.20 -15.60
N ALA A 238 3.84 -7.75 -15.84
CA ALA A 238 2.64 -8.49 -15.44
C ALA A 238 2.59 -9.88 -16.08
N GLN A 239 2.96 -10.01 -17.36
CA GLN A 239 3.05 -11.30 -18.04
C GLN A 239 4.15 -12.20 -17.44
N ALA A 240 5.30 -11.62 -17.05
CA ALA A 240 6.36 -12.37 -16.37
C ALA A 240 5.86 -12.93 -15.03
N ILE A 241 5.19 -12.12 -14.23
CA ILE A 241 4.54 -12.53 -12.99
C ILE A 241 3.50 -13.64 -13.28
N ARG A 242 2.60 -13.46 -14.26
CA ARG A 242 1.51 -14.40 -14.57
C ARG A 242 1.99 -15.77 -15.04
N ARG A 243 3.19 -15.90 -15.59
CA ARG A 243 3.80 -17.20 -15.92
C ARG A 243 4.03 -18.08 -14.68
N VAL A 244 4.24 -17.47 -13.53
CA VAL A 244 4.56 -18.16 -12.26
C VAL A 244 3.49 -18.03 -11.19
N ASP A 245 2.70 -16.97 -11.24
CA ASP A 245 1.60 -16.67 -10.32
C ASP A 245 0.36 -16.19 -11.07
N ARG A 246 -0.72 -16.97 -11.00
CA ARG A 246 -1.98 -16.70 -11.69
C ARG A 246 -3.06 -16.12 -10.77
N ARG A 247 -2.73 -15.82 -9.50
CA ARG A 247 -3.74 -15.56 -8.48
C ARG A 247 -3.64 -14.23 -7.80
N HIS A 248 -2.46 -13.82 -7.38
CA HIS A 248 -2.27 -12.53 -6.70
C HIS A 248 -2.61 -11.36 -7.61
N LEU A 249 -3.03 -10.26 -7.02
CA LEU A 249 -3.31 -9.02 -7.73
C LEU A 249 -2.02 -8.46 -8.33
N ILE A 250 -2.16 -7.61 -9.34
CA ILE A 250 -1.06 -6.83 -9.91
C ILE A 250 -1.46 -5.37 -9.83
N ALA A 251 -0.79 -4.61 -8.97
CA ALA A 251 -0.94 -3.17 -8.90
C ALA A 251 -0.03 -2.51 -9.94
N PHE A 252 -0.51 -1.45 -10.56
CA PHE A 252 0.22 -0.67 -11.55
C PHE A 252 -0.05 0.82 -11.33
N GLU A 253 1.01 1.60 -11.46
CA GLU A 253 0.96 3.04 -11.27
C GLU A 253 0.92 3.83 -12.58
N PRO A 254 0.44 5.08 -12.54
CA PRO A 254 0.68 6.04 -13.61
C PRO A 254 2.15 6.49 -13.63
N ASP A 255 2.50 7.30 -14.64
CA ASP A 255 3.72 8.10 -14.58
C ASP A 255 3.68 9.05 -13.38
N VAL A 256 4.81 9.23 -12.70
CA VAL A 256 4.91 10.06 -11.48
C VAL A 256 4.44 11.50 -11.71
N VAL A 257 4.58 12.04 -12.91
CA VAL A 257 4.05 13.37 -13.28
C VAL A 257 2.54 13.43 -13.09
N ARG A 258 1.82 12.31 -13.33
CA ARG A 258 0.38 12.22 -13.07
C ARG A 258 0.09 12.34 -11.58
N ASN A 259 0.90 11.71 -10.72
CA ASN A 259 0.71 11.75 -9.26
C ASN A 259 0.83 13.18 -8.71
N ALA A 260 1.77 13.96 -9.23
CA ALA A 260 1.98 15.35 -8.81
C ALA A 260 1.03 16.36 -9.47
N THR A 261 0.62 16.13 -10.73
CA THR A 261 -0.09 17.14 -11.55
C THR A 261 -1.55 16.81 -11.84
N ASN A 262 -2.03 15.61 -11.52
CA ASN A 262 -3.35 15.10 -11.88
C ASN A 262 -3.65 15.14 -13.40
N ARG A 263 -2.64 15.04 -14.26
CA ARG A 263 -2.80 15.19 -15.70
C ARG A 263 -2.68 13.87 -16.44
N GLY A 264 -3.75 13.51 -17.11
CA GLY A 264 -3.83 12.44 -18.09
C GLY A 264 -3.81 11.01 -17.53
N PRO A 265 -4.48 10.09 -18.20
CA PRO A 265 -4.41 8.67 -17.89
C PRO A 265 -3.07 8.06 -18.31
N ILE A 266 -2.77 6.86 -17.80
CA ILE A 266 -1.58 6.08 -18.18
C ILE A 266 -1.63 5.75 -19.67
N ALA A 267 -2.77 5.28 -20.16
CA ALA A 267 -3.00 4.88 -21.54
C ALA A 267 -4.47 5.07 -21.91
N ASP A 268 -4.77 5.10 -23.21
CA ASP A 268 -6.13 5.21 -23.71
C ASP A 268 -6.86 3.85 -23.78
N ALA A 269 -6.18 2.77 -23.45
CA ALA A 269 -6.72 1.41 -23.46
C ALA A 269 -6.71 0.80 -22.05
N PRO A 270 -7.70 -0.08 -21.73
CA PRO A 270 -7.70 -0.83 -20.47
C PRO A 270 -6.42 -1.66 -20.29
N PHE A 271 -6.00 -1.84 -19.07
CA PHE A 271 -4.87 -2.70 -18.74
C PHE A 271 -5.23 -4.17 -19.05
N PRO A 272 -4.53 -4.83 -19.98
CA PRO A 272 -4.99 -6.09 -20.57
C PRO A 272 -4.64 -7.34 -19.76
N VAL A 273 -4.35 -7.19 -18.47
CA VAL A 273 -3.95 -8.31 -17.58
C VAL A 273 -4.99 -8.53 -16.49
N PRO A 274 -5.52 -9.75 -16.32
CA PRO A 274 -6.50 -10.04 -15.28
C PRO A 274 -5.98 -9.81 -13.86
N GLY A 275 -6.84 -9.29 -12.97
CA GLY A 275 -6.50 -9.04 -11.57
C GLY A 275 -5.68 -7.78 -11.37
N ALA A 276 -5.75 -6.85 -12.32
CA ALA A 276 -5.11 -5.53 -12.21
C ALA A 276 -5.82 -4.65 -11.17
N VAL A 277 -5.04 -3.82 -10.47
CA VAL A 277 -5.46 -2.78 -9.54
C VAL A 277 -4.73 -1.49 -9.93
N TYR A 278 -5.47 -0.41 -10.14
CA TYR A 278 -4.88 0.88 -10.43
C TYR A 278 -4.45 1.55 -9.11
N ALA A 279 -3.18 1.92 -9.01
CA ALA A 279 -2.55 2.34 -7.76
C ALA A 279 -1.86 3.72 -7.84
N PRO A 280 -2.56 4.81 -8.19
CA PRO A 280 -1.94 6.14 -8.21
C PRO A 280 -1.60 6.61 -6.80
N HIS A 281 -0.59 7.48 -6.70
CA HIS A 281 -0.30 8.25 -5.49
C HIS A 281 -1.03 9.59 -5.53
N ILE A 282 -1.46 10.08 -4.38
CA ILE A 282 -2.22 11.32 -4.26
C ILE A 282 -1.53 12.23 -3.25
N TYR A 283 -0.89 13.26 -3.76
CA TYR A 283 -0.16 14.26 -2.99
C TYR A 283 -0.57 15.69 -3.37
N THR A 284 -1.86 15.88 -3.67
CA THR A 284 -2.41 17.19 -4.02
C THR A 284 -2.14 18.19 -2.90
N ASP A 285 -1.63 19.35 -3.24
CA ASP A 285 -1.27 20.45 -2.34
C ASP A 285 -0.17 20.12 -1.29
N VAL A 286 0.60 19.05 -1.53
CA VAL A 286 1.68 18.64 -0.62
C VAL A 286 3.05 19.17 -1.09
N PHE A 287 3.32 19.10 -2.39
CA PHE A 287 4.63 19.42 -2.98
C PHE A 287 4.68 20.71 -3.78
N ASP A 288 3.56 21.36 -4.04
CA ASP A 288 3.49 22.58 -4.87
C ASP A 288 3.71 23.89 -4.09
N GLY A 289 4.05 23.78 -2.80
CA GLY A 289 4.24 24.91 -1.90
C GLY A 289 2.96 25.43 -1.24
N GLY A 290 1.79 24.90 -1.61
CA GLY A 290 0.49 25.27 -1.03
C GLY A 290 0.30 24.74 0.39
N ASN A 291 0.82 23.56 0.68
CA ASN A 291 0.73 22.91 1.99
C ASN A 291 -0.69 22.87 2.57
N TYR A 292 -1.71 22.81 1.72
CA TYR A 292 -3.12 22.81 2.13
C TYR A 292 -3.48 23.94 3.11
N ALA A 293 -2.97 25.13 2.85
CA ALA A 293 -3.10 26.27 3.76
C ALA A 293 -4.57 26.74 3.92
N SER A 294 -5.42 26.55 2.92
CA SER A 294 -6.85 26.91 2.95
C SER A 294 -7.66 26.03 3.89
N GLY A 295 -7.31 24.74 4.02
CA GLY A 295 -8.09 23.73 4.74
C GLY A 295 -9.42 23.38 4.07
N ASP A 296 -9.62 23.74 2.79
CA ASP A 296 -10.86 23.44 2.06
C ASP A 296 -10.81 22.03 1.42
N PRO A 297 -11.65 21.07 1.87
CA PRO A 297 -11.72 19.73 1.29
C PRO A 297 -12.03 19.69 -0.21
N ALA A 298 -12.66 20.76 -0.75
CA ALA A 298 -13.00 20.82 -2.18
C ALA A 298 -11.75 20.91 -3.08
N GLU A 299 -10.63 21.37 -2.58
CA GLU A 299 -9.36 21.45 -3.32
C GLU A 299 -8.82 20.05 -3.68
N LEU A 300 -9.01 19.07 -2.81
CA LEU A 300 -8.50 17.70 -2.98
C LEU A 300 -9.41 16.84 -3.88
N ALA A 301 -10.69 17.16 -3.95
CA ALA A 301 -11.68 16.34 -4.64
C ALA A 301 -11.37 16.08 -6.12
N PRO A 302 -10.91 17.06 -6.95
CA PRO A 302 -10.66 16.83 -8.38
C PRO A 302 -9.61 15.77 -8.66
N SER A 303 -8.59 15.65 -7.81
CA SER A 303 -7.53 14.64 -7.95
C SER A 303 -8.06 13.23 -7.72
N MET A 304 -8.75 13.03 -6.61
CA MET A 304 -9.33 11.74 -6.25
C MET A 304 -10.45 11.32 -7.20
N GLU A 305 -11.31 12.24 -7.64
CA GLU A 305 -12.39 11.97 -8.59
C GLU A 305 -11.83 11.56 -9.96
N ARG A 306 -10.74 12.20 -10.40
CA ARG A 306 -10.05 11.78 -11.62
C ARG A 306 -9.46 10.39 -11.49
N ALA A 307 -8.78 10.07 -10.40
CA ALA A 307 -8.23 8.73 -10.15
C ALA A 307 -9.34 7.66 -10.16
N ALA A 308 -10.48 7.95 -9.54
CA ALA A 308 -11.64 7.06 -9.53
C ALA A 308 -12.24 6.89 -10.94
N ALA A 309 -12.31 7.96 -11.73
CA ALA A 309 -12.79 7.91 -13.12
C ALA A 309 -11.86 7.09 -14.01
N GLU A 310 -10.55 7.23 -13.86
CA GLU A 310 -9.53 6.43 -14.55
C GLU A 310 -9.66 4.94 -14.20
N ALA A 311 -9.74 4.59 -12.91
CA ALA A 311 -9.96 3.22 -12.46
C ALA A 311 -11.25 2.62 -13.02
N ALA A 312 -12.34 3.40 -13.00
CA ALA A 312 -13.63 2.98 -13.55
C ALA A 312 -13.58 2.75 -15.07
N ALA A 313 -12.89 3.60 -15.83
CA ALA A 313 -12.71 3.44 -17.27
C ALA A 313 -11.97 2.15 -17.62
N TRP A 314 -11.06 1.71 -16.78
CA TRP A 314 -10.33 0.44 -16.95
C TRP A 314 -11.01 -0.77 -16.28
N GLY A 315 -12.10 -0.55 -15.53
CA GLY A 315 -12.81 -1.61 -14.80
C GLY A 315 -11.97 -2.22 -13.67
N THR A 316 -11.02 -1.48 -13.12
CA THR A 316 -10.12 -1.92 -12.04
C THR A 316 -10.54 -1.32 -10.70
N PRO A 317 -10.24 -2.00 -9.57
CA PRO A 317 -10.27 -1.35 -8.26
C PRO A 317 -9.26 -0.20 -8.19
N LEU A 318 -9.59 0.83 -7.41
CA LEU A 318 -8.69 1.94 -7.08
C LEU A 318 -8.00 1.68 -5.75
N LEU A 319 -6.67 1.73 -5.74
CA LEU A 319 -5.83 1.76 -4.56
C LEU A 319 -5.04 3.08 -4.57
N VAL A 320 -5.25 3.95 -3.60
CA VAL A 320 -4.32 5.06 -3.36
C VAL A 320 -3.07 4.45 -2.71
N GLY A 321 -2.02 4.20 -3.53
CA GLY A 321 -0.80 3.50 -3.11
C GLY A 321 -0.01 4.29 -2.08
N GLU A 322 -0.02 5.62 -2.25
CA GLU A 322 0.53 6.56 -1.29
C GLU A 322 -0.31 7.83 -1.19
N TYR A 323 -0.45 8.31 0.03
CA TYR A 323 -0.93 9.65 0.38
C TYR A 323 -0.36 10.01 1.74
N GLY A 324 -0.01 11.25 1.93
CA GLY A 324 0.58 11.73 3.17
C GLY A 324 0.93 13.22 3.07
N ILE A 325 1.29 13.81 4.17
CA ILE A 325 1.65 15.22 4.27
C ILE A 325 2.61 15.42 5.44
N ASP A 326 3.51 16.39 5.35
CA ASP A 326 4.38 16.78 6.48
C ASP A 326 3.54 17.03 7.75
N PRO A 327 3.90 16.45 8.91
CA PRO A 327 3.18 16.70 10.16
C PRO A 327 3.15 18.18 10.58
N ASN A 328 4.11 18.96 10.13
CA ASN A 328 4.23 20.38 10.44
C ASN A 328 3.56 21.29 9.40
N ALA A 329 3.04 20.72 8.30
CA ALA A 329 2.36 21.51 7.30
C ALA A 329 1.07 22.13 7.85
N PRO A 330 0.69 23.32 7.40
CA PRO A 330 -0.60 23.91 7.77
C PRO A 330 -1.75 22.98 7.46
N ASN A 331 -2.67 22.81 8.44
CA ASN A 331 -3.86 21.96 8.30
C ASN A 331 -3.59 20.50 7.97
N ALA A 332 -2.41 19.94 8.30
CA ALA A 332 -2.02 18.57 7.94
C ALA A 332 -3.07 17.50 8.36
N ASN A 333 -3.62 17.59 9.56
CA ASN A 333 -4.66 16.66 10.01
C ASN A 333 -6.00 16.85 9.29
N ALA A 334 -6.34 18.08 8.88
CA ALA A 334 -7.52 18.35 8.07
C ALA A 334 -7.37 17.77 6.65
N TRP A 335 -6.15 17.88 6.07
CA TRP A 335 -5.82 17.25 4.81
C TRP A 335 -6.03 15.71 4.86
N ILE A 336 -5.49 15.06 5.89
CA ILE A 336 -5.67 13.61 6.09
C ILE A 336 -7.15 13.25 6.21
N ALA A 337 -7.92 14.03 6.98
CA ALA A 337 -9.35 13.79 7.17
C ALA A 337 -10.12 13.93 5.85
N ALA A 338 -9.85 14.96 5.06
CA ALA A 338 -10.47 15.20 3.76
C ALA A 338 -10.14 14.08 2.76
N GLU A 339 -8.88 13.65 2.69
CA GLU A 339 -8.47 12.51 1.86
C GLU A 339 -9.19 11.21 2.24
N LEU A 340 -9.32 10.93 3.52
CA LEU A 340 -10.03 9.75 4.00
C LEU A 340 -11.54 9.80 3.69
N ASP A 341 -12.17 10.97 3.77
CA ASP A 341 -13.58 11.15 3.41
C ASP A 341 -13.81 10.94 1.90
N LEU A 342 -12.87 11.42 1.06
CA LEU A 342 -12.87 11.17 -0.37
C LEU A 342 -12.66 9.69 -0.70
N GLN A 343 -11.75 9.02 -0.03
CA GLN A 343 -11.50 7.58 -0.18
C GLN A 343 -12.72 6.75 0.22
N ASP A 344 -13.43 7.12 1.29
CA ASP A 344 -14.67 6.48 1.70
C ASP A 344 -15.77 6.67 0.64
N ARG A 345 -16.00 7.91 0.20
CA ARG A 345 -16.98 8.27 -0.83
C ARG A 345 -16.73 7.55 -2.15
N LEU A 346 -15.47 7.44 -2.57
CA LEU A 346 -15.05 6.83 -3.83
C LEU A 346 -14.76 5.34 -3.71
N ARG A 347 -14.84 4.78 -2.50
CA ARG A 347 -14.57 3.36 -2.19
C ARG A 347 -13.16 2.92 -2.60
N ALA A 348 -12.21 3.82 -2.45
CA ALA A 348 -10.81 3.52 -2.71
C ALA A 348 -10.20 2.71 -1.57
N HIS A 349 -9.35 1.74 -1.91
CA HIS A 349 -8.37 1.18 -0.99
C HIS A 349 -7.25 2.19 -0.77
N SER A 350 -6.49 2.09 0.32
CA SER A 350 -5.40 3.05 0.51
C SER A 350 -4.31 2.57 1.45
N THR A 351 -3.10 3.10 1.25
CA THR A 351 -1.95 2.95 2.13
C THR A 351 -1.31 4.31 2.41
N PHE A 352 -1.32 4.72 3.67
CA PHE A 352 -0.76 6.00 4.10
C PHE A 352 0.77 5.98 4.04
N TRP A 353 1.41 7.04 3.57
CA TRP A 353 2.85 7.24 3.63
C TRP A 353 3.19 8.06 4.87
N LEU A 354 3.83 7.52 5.94
CA LEU A 354 4.18 6.10 6.12
C LEU A 354 4.08 5.75 7.63
N TRP A 355 4.36 4.48 7.98
CA TRP A 355 4.27 3.97 9.35
C TRP A 355 5.19 4.73 10.30
N GLU A 356 6.49 4.67 10.04
CA GLU A 356 7.51 5.38 10.82
C GLU A 356 8.67 5.83 9.94
N GLU A 357 9.32 6.88 10.36
CA GLU A 357 10.45 7.47 9.67
C GLU A 357 11.36 8.17 10.68
N ILE A 358 12.64 7.80 10.64
CA ILE A 358 13.70 8.39 11.46
C ILE A 358 14.69 9.20 10.64
N SER A 359 14.43 9.33 9.35
CA SER A 359 15.18 10.16 8.40
C SER A 359 14.66 11.60 8.36
N SER A 360 15.17 12.40 7.45
CA SER A 360 14.89 13.86 7.39
C SER A 360 13.42 14.23 7.08
N GLY A 361 12.63 13.35 6.48
CA GLY A 361 11.24 13.61 6.13
C GLY A 361 10.31 13.66 7.34
N HIS A 362 10.50 12.80 8.30
CA HIS A 362 9.70 12.68 9.53
C HIS A 362 8.18 12.58 9.29
N TRP A 363 7.75 11.97 8.19
CA TRP A 363 6.33 11.91 7.81
C TRP A 363 5.55 10.80 8.52
N GLY A 364 6.23 9.95 9.27
CA GLY A 364 5.67 8.81 9.97
C GLY A 364 4.50 9.14 10.92
N LEU A 365 3.81 8.11 11.37
CA LEU A 365 2.77 8.20 12.40
C LEU A 365 3.33 8.42 13.80
N PHE A 366 4.65 8.27 13.94
CA PHE A 366 5.38 8.46 15.19
C PHE A 366 6.49 9.48 15.00
N ASP A 367 6.92 10.07 16.11
CA ASP A 367 8.11 10.93 16.15
C ASP A 367 9.32 10.04 16.49
N GLY A 368 9.84 9.37 15.49
CA GLY A 368 10.85 8.32 15.61
C GLY A 368 10.29 6.92 15.40
N GLU A 369 10.92 5.92 16.03
CA GLU A 369 10.43 4.53 16.02
C GLU A 369 9.19 4.37 16.91
N SER A 370 8.28 3.50 16.53
CA SER A 370 6.97 3.33 17.17
C SER A 370 7.06 2.80 18.62
N ASP A 371 8.11 2.07 18.96
CA ASP A 371 8.35 1.54 20.31
C ASP A 371 8.96 2.58 21.26
N ALA A 372 9.54 3.64 20.74
CA ALA A 372 10.12 4.74 21.54
C ALA A 372 9.07 5.76 22.03
N GLY A 373 7.81 5.62 21.64
CA GLY A 373 6.75 6.58 21.92
C GLY A 373 6.60 7.61 20.81
N GLY A 374 6.05 8.79 21.14
CA GLY A 374 5.93 9.87 20.16
C GLY A 374 4.80 9.69 19.15
N GLU A 375 3.76 8.92 19.48
CA GLU A 375 2.56 8.78 18.63
C GLU A 375 1.99 10.16 18.28
N ARG A 376 1.86 10.43 16.99
CA ARG A 376 1.18 11.63 16.46
C ARG A 376 -0.33 11.41 16.51
N VAL A 377 -0.91 11.57 17.71
CA VAL A 377 -2.30 11.20 18.04
C VAL A 377 -3.32 11.79 17.06
N GLY A 378 -3.11 13.01 16.56
CA GLY A 378 -4.00 13.60 15.56
C GLY A 378 -4.09 12.76 14.27
N ARG A 379 -2.94 12.29 13.77
CA ARG A 379 -2.85 11.45 12.57
C ARG A 379 -3.41 10.06 12.80
N THR A 380 -2.95 9.39 13.84
CA THR A 380 -3.37 8.02 14.15
C THR A 380 -4.86 7.94 14.48
N THR A 381 -5.42 8.99 15.11
CA THR A 381 -6.87 9.08 15.34
C THR A 381 -7.64 9.30 14.03
N ALA A 382 -7.14 10.14 13.11
CA ALA A 382 -7.79 10.33 11.80
C ALA A 382 -7.80 9.02 11.00
N LEU A 383 -6.68 8.34 10.93
CA LEU A 383 -6.51 7.08 10.18
C LEU A 383 -7.25 5.91 10.83
N SER A 384 -7.29 5.84 12.17
CA SER A 384 -8.06 4.81 12.91
C SER A 384 -9.53 5.21 12.98
N ARG A 385 -10.26 4.98 11.87
CA ARG A 385 -11.67 5.32 11.69
C ARG A 385 -12.53 4.08 11.42
N VAL A 386 -13.84 4.23 11.60
CA VAL A 386 -14.77 3.14 11.26
C VAL A 386 -14.82 2.95 9.76
N TYR A 387 -14.68 1.72 9.30
CA TYR A 387 -14.90 1.36 7.90
C TYR A 387 -15.42 -0.07 7.74
N ALA A 388 -16.05 -0.33 6.60
CA ALA A 388 -16.55 -1.64 6.23
C ALA A 388 -15.42 -2.48 5.60
N ARG A 389 -14.85 -3.43 6.37
CA ARG A 389 -13.82 -4.36 5.89
C ARG A 389 -14.37 -5.32 4.84
N ALA A 390 -15.60 -5.82 5.05
CA ALA A 390 -16.25 -6.70 4.08
C ALA A 390 -17.77 -6.62 4.18
N VAL A 391 -18.45 -6.58 3.03
CA VAL A 391 -19.92 -6.59 2.94
C VAL A 391 -20.42 -7.66 1.96
N PRO A 392 -21.52 -8.36 2.27
CA PRO A 392 -22.05 -9.42 1.41
C PRO A 392 -22.89 -8.84 0.25
N GLY A 393 -22.29 -7.99 -0.56
CA GLY A 393 -22.96 -7.29 -1.64
C GLY A 393 -22.09 -6.22 -2.26
N ARG A 394 -22.73 -5.19 -2.83
CA ARG A 394 -22.06 -4.03 -3.44
C ARG A 394 -22.28 -2.80 -2.57
N VAL A 395 -21.20 -2.17 -2.13
CA VAL A 395 -21.28 -0.89 -1.40
C VAL A 395 -21.84 0.19 -2.32
N VAL A 396 -22.87 0.89 -1.86
CA VAL A 396 -23.51 2.01 -2.55
C VAL A 396 -23.11 3.33 -1.91
N GLU A 397 -23.02 3.35 -0.58
CA GLU A 397 -22.62 4.52 0.20
C GLU A 397 -21.79 4.05 1.39
N HIS A 398 -20.67 4.71 1.63
CA HIS A 398 -19.90 4.61 2.85
C HIS A 398 -19.56 6.02 3.30
N ALA A 399 -20.08 6.44 4.42
CA ALA A 399 -19.86 7.76 4.99
C ALA A 399 -19.61 7.64 6.49
N PHE A 400 -18.44 8.10 6.92
CA PHE A 400 -18.07 8.18 8.33
C PHE A 400 -17.92 9.64 8.73
N ASP A 401 -18.75 10.11 9.65
CA ASP A 401 -18.60 11.41 10.28
C ASP A 401 -17.64 11.30 11.47
N ALA A 402 -16.43 11.84 11.28
CA ALA A 402 -15.37 11.77 12.30
C ALA A 402 -15.64 12.67 13.53
N THR A 403 -16.52 13.68 13.40
CA THR A 403 -16.93 14.58 14.50
C THR A 403 -17.98 13.93 15.37
N ALA A 404 -19.03 13.39 14.76
CA ALA A 404 -20.09 12.69 15.45
C ALA A 404 -19.74 11.24 15.80
N ASN A 405 -18.64 10.70 15.26
CA ASN A 405 -18.29 9.28 15.32
C ASN A 405 -19.46 8.38 14.86
N THR A 406 -20.09 8.72 13.74
CA THR A 406 -21.19 7.93 13.17
C THR A 406 -20.84 7.37 11.81
N LEU A 407 -21.24 6.12 11.56
CA LEU A 407 -21.13 5.49 10.25
C LEU A 407 -22.53 5.35 9.63
N ARG A 408 -22.61 5.67 8.34
CA ARG A 408 -23.72 5.31 7.46
C ARG A 408 -23.17 4.47 6.30
N LEU A 409 -23.61 3.22 6.22
CA LEU A 409 -23.21 2.27 5.19
C LEU A 409 -24.45 1.72 4.49
N ARG A 410 -24.58 1.97 3.19
CA ARG A 410 -25.60 1.34 2.34
C ARG A 410 -24.94 0.39 1.37
N TYR A 411 -25.53 -0.78 1.20
CA TYR A 411 -25.05 -1.76 0.23
C TYR A 411 -26.20 -2.57 -0.38
N ASP A 412 -26.05 -2.96 -1.63
CA ASP A 412 -26.96 -3.89 -2.32
C ASP A 412 -26.54 -5.32 -2.01
N ALA A 413 -27.28 -5.99 -1.15
CA ALA A 413 -26.99 -7.35 -0.72
C ALA A 413 -27.17 -8.34 -1.87
N ARG A 414 -26.10 -9.08 -2.20
CA ARG A 414 -26.07 -10.06 -3.30
C ARG A 414 -25.82 -11.50 -2.84
N GLY A 415 -25.48 -11.69 -1.57
CA GLY A 415 -25.06 -12.94 -1.01
C GLY A 415 -25.46 -13.16 0.45
N HIS A 416 -25.01 -14.29 0.99
CA HIS A 416 -25.27 -14.71 2.38
C HIS A 416 -23.95 -14.68 3.15
N GLY A 417 -23.55 -13.55 3.65
CA GLY A 417 -22.35 -13.41 4.47
C GLY A 417 -22.56 -12.45 5.62
N PRO A 418 -21.67 -12.41 6.59
CA PRO A 418 -21.66 -11.35 7.57
C PRO A 418 -21.09 -10.07 6.97
N VAL A 419 -21.58 -8.94 7.48
CA VAL A 419 -20.88 -7.65 7.41
C VAL A 419 -19.74 -7.69 8.41
N GLU A 420 -18.61 -7.16 8.04
CA GLU A 420 -17.43 -7.00 8.89
C GLU A 420 -17.01 -5.53 8.88
N LEU A 421 -17.04 -4.91 10.07
CA LEU A 421 -16.58 -3.54 10.29
C LEU A 421 -15.31 -3.56 11.12
N PHE A 422 -14.47 -2.56 10.93
CA PHE A 422 -13.54 -2.11 11.95
C PHE A 422 -14.18 -0.95 12.71
N VAL A 423 -14.22 -1.06 14.04
CA VAL A 423 -14.77 -0.04 14.95
C VAL A 423 -13.70 0.23 16.01
N PRO A 424 -12.87 1.28 15.85
CA PRO A 424 -11.72 1.51 16.71
C PRO A 424 -12.13 1.76 18.17
N PRO A 425 -11.65 0.95 19.15
CA PRO A 425 -12.02 1.12 20.55
C PRO A 425 -11.70 2.51 21.11
N ARG A 426 -10.63 3.15 20.61
CA ARG A 426 -10.24 4.51 21.03
C ARG A 426 -11.28 5.59 20.73
N ARG A 427 -12.16 5.38 19.72
CA ARG A 427 -13.24 6.32 19.36
C ARG A 427 -14.53 6.07 20.13
N TYR A 428 -14.67 4.89 20.72
CA TYR A 428 -15.91 4.45 21.40
C TYR A 428 -15.64 3.94 22.81
N PRO A 429 -15.06 4.76 23.69
CA PRO A 429 -14.72 4.31 25.06
C PRO A 429 -15.95 3.91 25.88
N GLY A 430 -17.13 4.48 25.59
CA GLY A 430 -18.42 4.11 26.17
C GLY A 430 -19.17 3.02 25.39
N GLY A 431 -18.55 2.46 24.34
CA GLY A 431 -19.22 1.53 23.44
C GLY A 431 -19.98 2.21 22.31
N PHE A 432 -20.69 1.41 21.53
CA PHE A 432 -21.46 1.89 20.37
C PHE A 432 -22.79 1.17 20.22
N VAL A 433 -23.71 1.81 19.52
CA VAL A 433 -24.98 1.24 19.06
C VAL A 433 -24.88 0.95 17.58
N LEU A 434 -25.25 -0.27 17.18
CA LEU A 434 -25.26 -0.72 15.80
C LEU A 434 -26.69 -1.07 15.38
N ARG A 435 -27.13 -0.54 14.24
CA ARG A 435 -28.45 -0.82 13.65
C ARG A 435 -28.33 -1.37 12.25
N CYS A 436 -29.22 -2.25 11.87
CA CYS A 436 -29.40 -2.74 10.52
C CYS A 436 -30.88 -2.52 10.11
N ASP A 437 -31.12 -1.76 9.06
CA ASP A 437 -32.47 -1.39 8.59
C ASP A 437 -33.33 -0.85 9.75
N GLY A 438 -32.73 0.04 10.58
CA GLY A 438 -33.35 0.62 11.76
C GLY A 438 -33.46 -0.30 13.00
N THR A 439 -33.20 -1.60 12.84
CA THR A 439 -33.31 -2.58 13.93
C THR A 439 -31.97 -2.72 14.67
N PRO A 440 -31.92 -2.66 16.02
CA PRO A 440 -30.70 -2.86 16.77
C PRO A 440 -30.08 -4.25 16.56
N VAL A 441 -28.76 -4.28 16.34
CA VAL A 441 -27.96 -5.52 16.30
C VAL A 441 -27.54 -5.85 17.72
N THR A 442 -28.23 -6.78 18.35
CA THR A 442 -28.08 -7.04 19.81
C THR A 442 -26.87 -7.87 20.22
N ARG A 443 -26.27 -8.63 19.29
CA ARG A 443 -25.13 -9.53 19.59
C ARG A 443 -24.14 -9.60 18.43
N PRO A 444 -23.48 -8.48 18.08
CA PRO A 444 -22.38 -8.56 17.14
C PRO A 444 -21.22 -9.34 17.77
N LYS A 445 -20.47 -10.07 16.96
CA LYS A 445 -19.19 -10.64 17.42
C LYS A 445 -18.14 -9.54 17.33
N SER A 446 -17.53 -9.19 18.46
CA SER A 446 -16.50 -8.15 18.50
C SER A 446 -15.21 -8.72 19.07
N THR A 447 -14.06 -8.31 18.52
CA THR A 447 -12.75 -8.54 19.12
C THR A 447 -12.35 -7.33 19.99
N ALA A 448 -11.38 -7.52 20.87
CA ALA A 448 -10.82 -6.43 21.68
C ALA A 448 -10.18 -5.33 20.82
N LEU A 449 -9.73 -5.67 19.61
CA LEU A 449 -9.09 -4.76 18.66
C LEU A 449 -10.08 -4.07 17.69
N GLY A 450 -11.40 -4.23 17.90
CA GLY A 450 -12.41 -3.48 17.15
C GLY A 450 -12.93 -4.16 15.86
N LYS A 451 -12.62 -5.41 15.59
CA LYS A 451 -13.24 -6.15 14.49
C LYS A 451 -14.65 -6.58 14.91
N VAL A 452 -15.68 -6.06 14.22
CA VAL A 452 -17.09 -6.29 14.52
C VAL A 452 -17.75 -7.03 13.38
N THR A 453 -18.35 -8.20 13.66
CA THR A 453 -18.97 -9.06 12.65
C THR A 453 -20.42 -9.33 13.03
N PHE A 454 -21.33 -9.14 12.07
CA PHE A 454 -22.77 -9.35 12.26
C PHE A 454 -23.47 -9.67 10.94
N ARG A 455 -24.73 -10.08 11.00
CA ARG A 455 -25.59 -10.26 9.82
C ARG A 455 -26.63 -9.17 9.77
N CYS A 456 -26.78 -8.54 8.60
CA CYS A 456 -27.79 -7.52 8.35
C CYS A 456 -28.87 -8.10 7.43
N GLY A 457 -29.92 -8.61 8.01
CA GLY A 457 -31.06 -9.19 7.29
C GLY A 457 -30.75 -10.52 6.55
N ARG A 458 -31.73 -10.99 5.80
CA ARG A 458 -31.64 -12.14 4.87
C ARG A 458 -32.16 -11.75 3.51
N GLY A 459 -31.61 -12.34 2.46
CA GLY A 459 -32.05 -12.12 1.06
C GLY A 459 -31.33 -10.95 0.37
N ARG A 460 -31.75 -10.70 -0.88
CA ARG A 460 -31.22 -9.63 -1.74
C ARG A 460 -31.92 -8.31 -1.47
N GLY A 461 -31.32 -7.21 -1.86
CA GLY A 461 -31.86 -5.86 -1.79
C GLY A 461 -30.99 -4.91 -0.98
N GLU A 462 -31.35 -3.65 -0.97
CA GLU A 462 -30.61 -2.61 -0.27
C GLU A 462 -30.68 -2.85 1.25
N ARG A 463 -29.56 -2.58 1.91
CA ARG A 463 -29.38 -2.63 3.37
C ARG A 463 -28.77 -1.34 3.86
N LEU A 464 -29.22 -0.90 5.00
CA LEU A 464 -28.67 0.25 5.72
C LEU A 464 -28.08 -0.21 7.06
N VAL A 465 -26.80 0.05 7.25
CA VAL A 465 -26.10 -0.13 8.52
C VAL A 465 -25.76 1.23 9.09
N GLU A 466 -26.11 1.45 10.34
CA GLU A 466 -25.82 2.68 11.08
C GLU A 466 -25.11 2.34 12.38
N LEU A 467 -24.05 3.10 12.69
CA LEU A 467 -23.31 2.97 13.93
C LEU A 467 -23.14 4.36 14.55
N ALA A 468 -23.36 4.46 15.86
CA ALA A 468 -23.19 5.68 16.64
C ALA A 468 -22.61 5.35 18.03
N PRO A 469 -22.00 6.32 18.74
CA PRO A 469 -21.61 6.13 20.14
C PRO A 469 -22.82 5.69 20.99
N ALA A 470 -22.55 4.85 22.00
CA ALA A 470 -23.56 4.59 23.03
C ALA A 470 -23.78 5.89 23.85
N SER A 471 -25.04 6.17 24.16
CA SER A 471 -25.45 7.31 24.97
C SER A 471 -25.06 7.15 26.43
#